data_5f682ecc81fa14459b36f57ca10ed65d
#
_entry.id   5f682ecc81fa14459b36f57ca10ed65d
#
_cell.length_a   1.000
_cell.length_b   1.000
_cell.length_c   1.000
_cell.angle_alpha   90.00
_cell.angle_beta   90.00
_cell.angle_gamma   90.00
#
_symmetry.space_group_name_H-M   'P 1'
#
loop_
_entity.id
_entity.type
_entity.pdbx_description
1 polymer ?
#
loop_
_entity_poly.entity_id
_entity_poly.type
_entity_poly.pdbx_seq_one_letter_code
_entity_poly.pdbx_strand_id
1 'polypeptide(L)' 'MDTYDTLIEMNIATEEEICLVTSINGNSEETYLDILFARTGCRTLEQFNAD' A
#
# COMPACT_ATOMS: atom_id res chain seq x y z
N MET A 1 12.23 5.34 2.43
CA MET A 1 11.41 4.14 2.18
C MET A 1 10.15 4.57 1.44
N ASP A 2 9.84 3.95 0.33
CA ASP A 2 8.65 4.31 -0.42
C ASP A 2 7.42 3.51 0.05
N THR A 3 6.28 3.81 -0.53
CA THR A 3 5.03 3.18 -0.12
C THR A 3 5.05 1.68 -0.31
N TYR A 4 5.60 1.22 -1.43
CA TYR A 4 5.71 -0.20 -1.72
C TYR A 4 6.49 -0.93 -0.62
N ASP A 5 7.66 -0.40 -0.28
CA ASP A 5 8.50 -1.02 0.75
C ASP A 5 7.79 -1.08 2.10
N THR A 6 7.06 -0.02 2.43
CA THR A 6 6.32 0.02 3.68
C THR A 6 5.21 -1.02 3.72
N LEU A 7 4.49 -1.17 2.63
CA LEU A 7 3.42 -2.17 2.56
C LEU A 7 3.95 -3.57 2.82
N ILE A 8 5.11 -3.88 2.26
CA ILE A 8 5.74 -5.19 2.43
C ILE A 8 6.30 -5.35 3.85
N GLU A 9 7.05 -4.38 4.31
CA GLU A 9 7.74 -4.45 5.59
C GLU A 9 6.79 -4.52 6.77
N MET A 10 5.69 -3.80 6.70
CA MET A 10 4.69 -3.78 7.77
C MET A 10 3.66 -4.90 7.66
N ASN A 11 3.83 -5.78 6.68
CA ASN A 11 2.88 -6.87 6.42
C ASN A 11 1.46 -6.38 6.15
N ILE A 12 1.34 -5.20 5.56
CA ILE A 12 0.05 -4.66 5.18
C ILE A 12 -0.49 -5.41 3.97
N ALA A 13 0.40 -5.72 3.03
CA ALA A 13 0.04 -6.47 1.84
C ALA A 13 1.23 -7.30 1.40
N THR A 14 0.97 -8.36 0.65
CA THR A 14 2.04 -9.20 0.12
C THR A 14 2.48 -8.68 -1.24
N GLU A 15 3.70 -9.04 -1.62
CA GLU A 15 4.24 -8.69 -2.93
C GLU A 15 3.33 -9.19 -4.05
N GLU A 16 2.83 -10.40 -3.91
CA GLU A 16 1.95 -11.01 -4.89
C GLU A 16 0.65 -10.22 -5.03
N GLU A 17 0.08 -9.80 -3.92
CA GLU A 17 -1.14 -9.02 -3.92
C GLU A 17 -0.93 -7.65 -4.55
N ILE A 18 0.17 -6.99 -4.22
CA ILE A 18 0.48 -5.70 -4.81
C ILE A 18 0.65 -5.83 -6.31
N CYS A 19 1.35 -6.87 -6.75
CA CYS A 19 1.57 -7.13 -8.16
C CYS A 19 0.23 -7.31 -8.89
N LEU A 20 -0.69 -8.03 -8.30
CA LEU A 20 -2.01 -8.26 -8.88
C LEU A 20 -2.79 -6.95 -9.03
N VAL A 21 -2.82 -6.15 -7.98
CA VAL A 21 -3.55 -4.88 -8.00
C VAL A 21 -2.94 -3.91 -8.99
N THR A 22 -1.62 -3.81 -9.03
CA THR A 22 -0.95 -2.88 -9.93
C THR A 22 -1.07 -3.30 -11.38
N SER A 23 -1.22 -4.60 -11.65
CA SER A 23 -1.42 -5.04 -13.03
C SER A 23 -2.81 -4.67 -13.55
N ILE A 24 -3.77 -4.48 -12.66
CA ILE A 24 -5.13 -4.07 -13.03
C ILE A 24 -5.25 -2.54 -13.08
N ASN A 25 -4.77 -1.86 -12.04
CA ASN A 25 -4.99 -0.43 -11.84
C ASN A 25 -3.80 0.45 -12.22
N GLY A 26 -2.67 -0.14 -12.51
CA GLY A 26 -1.47 0.62 -12.85
C GLY A 26 -0.51 0.73 -11.67
N ASN A 27 0.75 0.87 -12.00
CA ASN A 27 1.83 0.93 -11.01
C ASN A 27 2.09 2.39 -10.63
N SER A 28 1.30 2.92 -9.70
CA SER A 28 1.42 4.30 -9.27
C SER A 28 1.28 4.42 -7.76
N GLU A 29 1.71 5.54 -7.23
CA GLU A 29 1.59 5.84 -5.80
C GLU A 29 0.12 5.77 -5.35
N GLU A 30 -0.77 6.27 -6.17
CA GLU A 30 -2.20 6.25 -5.87
C GLU A 30 -2.71 4.82 -5.66
N THR A 31 -2.26 3.89 -6.50
CA THR A 31 -2.63 2.49 -6.37
C THR A 31 -2.14 1.91 -5.04
N TYR A 32 -0.92 2.23 -4.66
CA TYR A 32 -0.37 1.76 -3.39
C TYR A 32 -1.13 2.33 -2.20
N LEU A 33 -1.53 3.58 -2.28
CA LEU A 33 -2.32 4.19 -1.21
C LEU A 33 -3.72 3.58 -1.12
N ASP A 34 -4.28 3.17 -2.25
CA ASP A 34 -5.55 2.46 -2.25
C ASP A 34 -5.44 1.13 -1.52
N ILE A 35 -4.32 0.42 -1.71
CA ILE A 35 -4.08 -0.84 -1.01
C ILE A 35 -3.96 -0.57 0.49
N LEU A 36 -3.23 0.46 0.87
CA LEU A 36 -3.08 0.85 2.26
C LEU A 36 -4.44 1.13 2.90
N PHE A 37 -5.27 1.89 2.22
CA PHE A 37 -6.59 2.23 2.74
C PHE A 37 -7.47 0.98 2.89
N ALA A 38 -7.44 0.11 1.91
CA ALA A 38 -8.25 -1.11 1.94
C ALA A 38 -7.86 -2.04 3.08
N ARG A 39 -6.59 -2.01 3.49
CA ARG A 39 -6.08 -2.90 4.52
C ARG A 39 -6.07 -2.31 5.91
N THR A 40 -5.86 -1.01 6.03
CA THR A 40 -5.70 -0.37 7.34
C THR A 40 -6.73 0.71 7.63
N GLY A 41 -7.42 1.20 6.62
CA GLY A 41 -8.32 2.32 6.77
C GLY A 41 -7.63 3.67 6.77
N CYS A 42 -6.31 3.69 6.64
CA CYS A 42 -5.53 4.92 6.61
C CYS A 42 -5.28 5.37 5.17
N ARG A 43 -5.44 6.64 4.90
CA ARG A 43 -5.29 7.18 3.54
C ARG A 43 -3.85 7.48 3.17
N THR A 44 -2.98 7.63 4.15
CA THR A 44 -1.58 7.92 3.91
C THR A 44 -0.72 7.14 4.89
N LEU A 45 0.57 6.99 4.55
CA LEU A 45 1.51 6.36 5.45
C LEU A 45 1.71 7.20 6.70
N GLU A 46 1.65 8.53 6.54
CA GLU A 46 1.76 9.44 7.67
C GLU A 46 0.64 9.19 8.67
N GLN A 47 -0.57 9.00 8.18
CA GLN A 47 -1.71 8.68 9.03
C GLN A 47 -1.54 7.33 9.71
N PHE A 48 -1.03 6.34 8.98
CA PHE A 48 -0.78 5.02 9.53
C PHE A 48 0.25 5.05 10.65
N ASN A 49 1.29 5.87 10.48
CA ASN A 49 2.37 5.98 11.45
C ASN A 49 2.06 6.91 12.63
N ALA A 50 1.03 7.69 12.51
CA ALA A 50 0.70 8.70 13.52
C ALA A 50 0.05 8.12 14.78
N ASP A 51 -0.23 6.88 14.79
CA ASP A 51 -0.92 6.23 15.89
C ASP A 51 -0.07 6.17 17.16
#